data_502158a3b37e80ebbd7d3411ba18f1c8
#
_entry.id   502158a3b37e80ebbd7d3411ba18f1c8
#
_cell.length_a   1.000
_cell.length_b   1.000
_cell.length_c   1.000
_cell.angle_alpha   90.00
_cell.angle_beta   90.00
_cell.angle_gamma   90.00
#
_symmetry.space_group_name_H-M   'P 1'
#
loop_
_entity.id
_entity.type
_entity.pdbx_description
1 polymer ?
#
loop_
_entity_poly.entity_id
_entity_poly.type
_entity_poly.pdbx_seq_one_letter_code
_entity_poly.pdbx_strand_id
1 'polypeptide(L)'
;MEIYFDNAATTPLSERAAKAYIDTSSLFPGNPSSIHRLGMKAKDELERRRKHMASLLAVDERNLIFSSGATESISIFFSSLLWMEKGTIVVSRIEHEAVTSWMPFLKKQGWNIVKIKAKGGFVTPEELYSSLTPDTKLVAIMAVNNVTGAIEDTKGLVECV
;
A
#
# COMPACT_ATOMS: atom_id res chain seq x y z
N MET A 1 32.00 0.02 -15.06
CA MET A 1 31.23 0.04 -13.82
C MET A 1 29.79 0.34 -14.24
N GLU A 2 28.85 -0.58 -14.03
CA GLU A 2 27.44 -0.38 -14.32
C GLU A 2 26.80 0.35 -13.13
N ILE A 3 26.04 1.41 -13.40
CA ILE A 3 25.37 2.20 -12.36
C ILE A 3 23.86 2.01 -12.54
N TYR A 4 23.19 1.47 -11.51
CA TYR A 4 21.76 1.20 -11.51
C TYR A 4 20.99 2.29 -10.74
N PHE A 5 20.09 2.99 -11.43
CA PHE A 5 19.30 4.09 -10.86
C PHE A 5 17.79 3.81 -10.81
N ASP A 6 17.35 2.61 -11.18
CA ASP A 6 15.92 2.26 -11.23
C ASP A 6 15.43 1.48 -9.99
N ASN A 7 15.91 1.87 -8.81
CA ASN A 7 15.53 1.23 -7.56
C ASN A 7 14.05 1.43 -7.19
N ALA A 8 13.37 2.40 -7.80
CA ALA A 8 11.93 2.59 -7.63
C ALA A 8 11.11 1.48 -8.31
N ALA A 9 11.60 0.89 -9.39
CA ALA A 9 10.97 -0.24 -10.07
C ALA A 9 11.28 -1.55 -9.35
N THR A 10 12.55 -1.79 -9.01
CA THR A 10 12.98 -2.99 -8.27
C THR A 10 14.34 -2.75 -7.61
N THR A 11 14.59 -3.44 -6.52
CA THR A 11 15.86 -3.38 -5.79
C THR A 11 16.42 -4.78 -5.61
N PRO A 12 17.74 -5.01 -5.85
CA PRO A 12 18.36 -6.28 -5.58
C PRO A 12 18.16 -6.70 -4.13
N LEU A 13 17.94 -8.00 -3.92
CA LEU A 13 17.80 -8.55 -2.58
C LEU A 13 19.14 -8.44 -1.84
N SER A 14 19.13 -7.86 -0.63
CA SER A 14 20.35 -7.80 0.18
C SER A 14 20.80 -9.21 0.59
N GLU A 15 22.10 -9.42 0.78
CA GLU A 15 22.66 -10.72 1.20
C GLU A 15 22.00 -11.23 2.49
N ARG A 16 21.75 -10.32 3.44
CA ARG A 16 21.07 -10.66 4.70
C ARG A 16 19.64 -11.15 4.47
N ALA A 17 18.89 -10.48 3.57
CA ALA A 17 17.53 -10.88 3.24
C ALA A 17 17.52 -12.20 2.46
N ALA A 18 18.44 -12.38 1.50
CA ALA A 18 18.59 -13.62 0.74
C ALA A 18 18.88 -14.81 1.67
N LYS A 19 19.83 -14.63 2.60
CA LYS A 19 20.15 -15.66 3.60
C LYS A 19 18.93 -15.98 4.49
N ALA A 20 18.24 -14.98 5.00
CA ALA A 20 17.06 -15.19 5.85
C ALA A 20 15.95 -15.94 5.09
N TYR A 21 15.75 -15.62 3.80
CA TYR A 21 14.78 -16.30 2.95
C TYR A 21 15.11 -17.80 2.79
N ILE A 22 16.37 -18.11 2.44
CA ILE A 22 16.83 -19.50 2.26
C ILE A 22 16.73 -20.29 3.58
N ASP A 23 17.25 -19.73 4.67
CA ASP A 23 17.25 -20.36 5.99
C ASP A 23 15.80 -20.66 6.44
N THR A 24 14.90 -19.67 6.33
CA THR A 24 13.49 -19.83 6.75
C THR A 24 12.77 -20.87 5.90
N SER A 25 12.96 -20.85 4.57
CA SER A 25 12.36 -21.82 3.66
C SER A 25 12.79 -23.26 3.97
N SER A 26 14.05 -23.43 4.39
CA SER A 26 14.61 -24.75 4.75
C SER A 26 14.13 -25.22 6.13
N LEU A 27 14.03 -24.32 7.11
CA LEU A 27 13.66 -24.65 8.47
C LEU A 27 12.14 -24.89 8.65
N PHE A 28 11.31 -24.21 7.84
CA PHE A 28 9.86 -24.24 7.92
C PHE A 28 9.21 -24.61 6.58
N PRO A 29 9.46 -25.83 6.04
CA PRO A 29 8.98 -26.21 4.71
C PRO A 29 7.47 -26.55 4.68
N GLY A 30 6.77 -26.45 5.82
CA GLY A 30 5.35 -26.80 5.94
C GLY A 30 4.43 -25.69 5.45
N ASN A 31 3.27 -26.06 4.90
CA ASN A 31 2.19 -25.11 4.66
C ASN A 31 1.57 -24.67 5.98
N PRO A 32 1.51 -23.36 6.31
CA PRO A 32 0.92 -22.86 7.56
C PRO A 32 -0.56 -23.23 7.77
N SER A 33 -1.27 -23.59 6.70
CA SER A 33 -2.67 -24.02 6.75
C SER A 33 -2.84 -25.52 7.06
N SER A 34 -1.74 -26.29 7.05
CA SER A 34 -1.78 -27.74 7.32
C SER A 34 -1.80 -28.03 8.82
N ILE A 35 -2.61 -29.04 9.21
CA ILE A 35 -2.83 -29.43 10.62
C ILE A 35 -1.72 -30.35 11.18
N HIS A 36 -0.85 -30.87 10.34
CA HIS A 36 0.27 -31.70 10.79
C HIS A 36 1.42 -30.87 11.37
N ARG A 37 2.33 -31.56 12.09
CA ARG A 37 3.44 -30.92 12.86
C ARG A 37 4.27 -29.90 12.08
N LEU A 38 4.58 -30.15 10.81
CA LEU A 38 5.37 -29.19 10.00
C LEU A 38 4.57 -27.97 9.64
N GLY A 39 3.27 -28.11 9.34
CA GLY A 39 2.37 -26.97 9.08
C GLY A 39 2.20 -26.11 10.32
N MET A 40 1.99 -26.72 11.48
CA MET A 40 1.87 -26.00 12.76
C MET A 40 3.14 -25.20 13.07
N LYS A 41 4.33 -25.78 12.89
CA LYS A 41 5.61 -25.06 13.05
C LYS A 41 5.74 -23.86 12.10
N ALA A 42 5.36 -24.03 10.84
CA ALA A 42 5.39 -22.94 9.87
C ALA A 42 4.39 -21.83 10.24
N LYS A 43 3.20 -22.19 10.74
CA LYS A 43 2.21 -21.24 11.23
C LYS A 43 2.72 -20.46 12.44
N ASP A 44 3.29 -21.12 13.43
CA ASP A 44 3.83 -20.46 14.63
C ASP A 44 4.93 -19.45 14.26
N GLU A 45 5.82 -19.81 13.32
CA GLU A 45 6.86 -18.91 12.84
C GLU A 45 6.27 -17.72 12.06
N LEU A 46 5.26 -17.95 11.20
CA LEU A 46 4.58 -16.88 10.48
C LEU A 46 3.93 -15.87 11.44
N GLU A 47 3.21 -16.37 12.47
CA GLU A 47 2.57 -15.51 13.47
C GLU A 47 3.60 -14.78 14.33
N ARG A 48 4.73 -15.41 14.65
CA ARG A 48 5.84 -14.74 15.34
C ARG A 48 6.41 -13.58 14.52
N ARG A 49 6.55 -13.75 13.20
CA ARG A 49 7.00 -12.68 12.29
C ARG A 49 5.97 -11.59 12.15
N ARG A 50 4.67 -11.95 12.08
CA ARG A 50 3.57 -10.98 12.06
C ARG A 50 3.62 -10.07 13.29
N LYS A 51 3.74 -10.63 14.48
CA LYS A 51 3.86 -9.88 15.74
C LYS A 51 5.05 -8.94 15.73
N HIS A 52 6.20 -9.43 15.28
CA HIS A 52 7.41 -8.62 15.18
C HIS A 52 7.23 -7.44 14.22
N MET A 53 6.70 -7.67 13.02
CA MET A 53 6.44 -6.60 12.05
C MET A 53 5.40 -5.60 12.57
N ALA A 54 4.32 -6.07 13.18
CA ALA A 54 3.30 -5.21 13.77
C ALA A 54 3.87 -4.31 14.87
N SER A 55 4.76 -4.87 15.72
CA SER A 55 5.49 -4.09 16.74
C SER A 55 6.37 -3.00 16.13
N LEU A 56 7.09 -3.29 15.03
CA LEU A 56 7.93 -2.29 14.34
C LEU A 56 7.09 -1.17 13.71
N LEU A 57 5.88 -1.49 13.25
CA LEU A 57 4.95 -0.55 12.61
C LEU A 57 4.03 0.15 13.62
N ALA A 58 4.11 -0.20 14.92
CA ALA A 58 3.23 0.29 15.97
C ALA A 58 1.72 0.06 15.67
N VAL A 59 1.39 -1.09 15.09
CA VAL A 59 0.01 -1.50 14.77
C VAL A 59 -0.35 -2.82 15.48
N ASP A 60 -1.66 -3.10 15.59
CA ASP A 60 -2.14 -4.40 16.05
C ASP A 60 -1.82 -5.48 15.01
N GLU A 61 -1.32 -6.64 15.44
CA GLU A 61 -0.97 -7.77 14.58
C GLU A 61 -2.13 -8.29 13.72
N ARG A 62 -3.37 -8.12 14.20
CA ARG A 62 -4.61 -8.48 13.50
C ARG A 62 -4.88 -7.58 12.29
N ASN A 63 -4.31 -6.38 12.29
CA ASN A 63 -4.46 -5.40 11.20
C ASN A 63 -3.33 -5.49 10.17
N LEU A 64 -2.38 -6.43 10.34
CA LEU A 64 -1.28 -6.62 9.41
C LEU A 64 -1.58 -7.76 8.43
N ILE A 65 -1.61 -7.44 7.15
CA ILE A 65 -1.82 -8.39 6.06
C ILE A 65 -0.54 -8.50 5.24
N PHE A 66 -0.02 -9.71 5.04
CA PHE A 66 1.05 -9.98 4.09
C PHE A 66 0.47 -10.15 2.69
N SER A 67 1.07 -9.50 1.72
CA SER A 67 0.71 -9.58 0.31
C SER A 67 1.96 -9.78 -0.56
N SER A 68 1.76 -10.04 -1.85
CA SER A 68 2.86 -10.18 -2.80
C SER A 68 3.56 -8.86 -3.14
N GLY A 69 2.95 -7.72 -2.77
CA GLY A 69 3.50 -6.38 -3.00
C GLY A 69 2.45 -5.28 -2.96
N ALA A 70 2.88 -4.04 -3.18
CA ALA A 70 2.04 -2.86 -3.09
C ALA A 70 0.82 -2.91 -4.02
N THR A 71 0.97 -3.42 -5.25
CA THR A 71 -0.13 -3.54 -6.22
C THR A 71 -1.26 -4.43 -5.70
N GLU A 72 -0.93 -5.58 -5.09
CA GLU A 72 -1.94 -6.45 -4.47
C GLU A 72 -2.57 -5.79 -3.25
N SER A 73 -1.77 -5.17 -2.37
CA SER A 73 -2.31 -4.45 -1.20
C SER A 73 -3.28 -3.35 -1.59
N ILE A 74 -2.95 -2.56 -2.61
CA ILE A 74 -3.81 -1.53 -3.18
C ILE A 74 -5.09 -2.16 -3.75
N SER A 75 -4.98 -3.28 -4.46
CA SER A 75 -6.13 -3.98 -5.03
C SER A 75 -7.06 -4.54 -3.95
N ILE A 76 -6.52 -5.12 -2.87
CA ILE A 76 -7.30 -5.58 -1.72
C ILE A 76 -8.08 -4.40 -1.12
N PHE A 77 -7.41 -3.26 -0.91
CA PHE A 77 -8.03 -2.06 -0.36
C PHE A 77 -9.16 -1.55 -1.27
N PHE A 78 -8.88 -1.29 -2.56
CA PHE A 78 -9.91 -0.76 -3.47
C PHE A 78 -11.05 -1.74 -3.72
N SER A 79 -10.81 -3.05 -3.68
CA SER A 79 -11.86 -4.07 -3.76
C SER A 79 -12.83 -3.97 -2.57
N SER A 80 -12.36 -3.61 -1.38
CA SER A 80 -13.22 -3.47 -0.20
C SER A 80 -14.26 -2.35 -0.36
N LEU A 81 -13.95 -1.32 -1.15
CA LEU A 81 -14.86 -0.20 -1.43
C LEU A 81 -16.13 -0.64 -2.19
N LEU A 82 -16.12 -1.80 -2.84
CA LEU A 82 -17.30 -2.31 -3.54
C LEU A 82 -18.48 -2.59 -2.58
N TRP A 83 -18.18 -2.87 -1.33
CA TRP A 83 -19.14 -3.21 -0.28
C TRP A 83 -19.50 -2.02 0.62
N MET A 84 -18.90 -0.85 0.36
CA MET A 84 -19.15 0.37 1.14
C MET A 84 -20.24 1.23 0.49
N GLU A 85 -20.85 2.09 1.30
CA GLU A 85 -21.72 3.17 0.81
C GLU A 85 -20.91 4.08 -0.13
N LYS A 86 -21.51 4.41 -1.28
CA LYS A 86 -20.85 5.22 -2.31
C LYS A 86 -20.77 6.67 -1.88
N GLY A 87 -19.75 7.35 -2.36
CA GLY A 87 -19.48 8.75 -2.11
C GLY A 87 -18.38 9.22 -3.06
N THR A 88 -17.62 10.21 -2.64
CA THR A 88 -16.55 10.80 -3.42
C THR A 88 -15.19 10.21 -3.02
N ILE A 89 -14.41 9.83 -4.04
CA ILE A 89 -12.97 9.51 -3.93
C ILE A 89 -12.20 10.68 -4.52
N VAL A 90 -11.36 11.29 -3.71
CA VAL A 90 -10.41 12.32 -4.13
C VAL A 90 -9.06 11.68 -4.36
N VAL A 91 -8.49 11.82 -5.56
CA VAL A 91 -7.24 11.15 -5.95
C VAL A 91 -6.30 12.11 -6.67
N SER A 92 -5.01 12.06 -6.39
CA SER A 92 -4.05 12.90 -7.11
C SER A 92 -3.89 12.42 -8.57
N ARG A 93 -3.49 13.32 -9.46
CA ARG A 93 -3.22 12.98 -10.87
C ARG A 93 -1.85 12.34 -11.08
N ILE A 94 -1.03 12.33 -10.04
CA ILE A 94 0.35 11.81 -10.09
C ILE A 94 0.49 10.45 -9.39
N GLU A 95 -0.63 9.79 -9.09
CA GLU A 95 -0.64 8.47 -8.48
C GLU A 95 -0.03 7.39 -9.37
N HIS A 96 0.50 6.35 -8.73
CA HIS A 96 0.94 5.14 -9.41
C HIS A 96 -0.23 4.44 -10.12
N GLU A 97 0.08 3.74 -11.22
CA GLU A 97 -0.93 3.03 -12.04
C GLU A 97 -1.76 2.02 -11.21
N ALA A 98 -1.18 1.39 -10.20
CA ALA A 98 -1.91 0.50 -9.29
C ALA A 98 -3.10 1.18 -8.60
N VAL A 99 -3.06 2.51 -8.42
CA VAL A 99 -4.16 3.32 -7.88
C VAL A 99 -5.07 3.81 -9.02
N THR A 100 -4.49 4.43 -10.04
CA THR A 100 -5.26 5.12 -11.09
C THR A 100 -6.09 4.16 -11.95
N SER A 101 -5.64 2.92 -12.13
CA SER A 101 -6.37 1.88 -12.89
C SER A 101 -7.71 1.49 -12.26
N TRP A 102 -7.87 1.69 -10.93
CA TRP A 102 -9.13 1.44 -10.23
C TRP A 102 -10.20 2.50 -10.50
N MET A 103 -9.80 3.74 -10.81
CA MET A 103 -10.73 4.87 -10.88
C MET A 103 -11.84 4.70 -11.94
N PRO A 104 -11.56 4.25 -13.19
CA PRO A 104 -12.61 4.01 -14.17
C PRO A 104 -13.60 2.93 -13.74
N PHE A 105 -13.13 1.88 -13.07
CA PHE A 105 -13.97 0.80 -12.57
C PHE A 105 -14.86 1.28 -11.42
N LEU A 106 -14.29 1.94 -10.41
CA LEU A 106 -15.03 2.49 -9.27
C LEU A 106 -16.08 3.52 -9.70
N LYS A 107 -15.75 4.33 -10.72
CA LYS A 107 -16.73 5.26 -11.31
C LYS A 107 -17.93 4.52 -11.90
N LYS A 108 -17.72 3.39 -12.60
CA LYS A 108 -18.81 2.53 -13.11
C LYS A 108 -19.62 1.88 -11.97
N GLN A 109 -19.03 1.70 -10.79
CA GLN A 109 -19.70 1.18 -9.60
C GLN A 109 -20.42 2.26 -8.78
N GLY A 110 -20.51 3.49 -9.29
CA GLY A 110 -21.26 4.58 -8.68
C GLY A 110 -20.46 5.51 -7.76
N TRP A 111 -19.14 5.37 -7.70
CA TRP A 111 -18.30 6.31 -6.98
C TRP A 111 -18.09 7.61 -7.78
N ASN A 112 -18.15 8.75 -7.12
CA ASN A 112 -17.71 10.01 -7.72
C ASN A 112 -16.18 10.12 -7.61
N ILE A 113 -15.49 10.45 -8.71
CA ILE A 113 -14.02 10.55 -8.74
C ILE A 113 -13.60 11.98 -9.01
N VAL A 114 -12.98 12.60 -8.02
CA VAL A 114 -12.37 13.93 -8.10
C VAL A 114 -10.86 13.79 -8.24
N LYS A 115 -10.29 14.34 -9.31
CA LYS A 115 -8.84 14.27 -9.58
C LYS A 115 -8.18 15.60 -9.28
N ILE A 116 -7.34 15.66 -8.24
CA ILE A 116 -6.57 16.85 -7.88
C ILE A 116 -5.37 17.00 -8.83
N LYS A 117 -5.14 18.23 -9.28
CA LYS A 117 -3.93 18.57 -10.03
C LYS A 117 -2.76 18.75 -9.06
N ALA A 118 -1.60 18.20 -9.43
CA ALA A 118 -0.35 18.47 -8.72
C ALA A 118 0.33 19.68 -9.35
N LYS A 119 0.51 20.77 -8.62
CA LYS A 119 1.26 21.95 -9.07
C LYS A 119 2.73 21.79 -8.72
N GLY A 120 3.59 21.95 -9.71
CA GLY A 120 5.02 21.74 -9.50
C GLY A 120 5.39 20.32 -9.06
N GLY A 121 4.48 19.33 -9.25
CA GLY A 121 4.68 17.95 -8.84
C GLY A 121 4.18 17.62 -7.44
N PHE A 122 3.51 18.55 -6.76
CA PHE A 122 2.99 18.37 -5.40
C PHE A 122 1.49 18.68 -5.33
N VAL A 123 0.80 18.04 -4.39
CA VAL A 123 -0.56 18.38 -3.97
C VAL A 123 -0.46 19.27 -2.73
N THR A 124 -1.02 20.49 -2.78
CA THR A 124 -1.02 21.34 -1.60
C THR A 124 -2.23 21.09 -0.71
N PRO A 125 -2.15 21.39 0.60
CA PRO A 125 -3.30 21.33 1.51
C PRO A 125 -4.50 22.13 1.02
N GLU A 126 -4.30 23.29 0.43
CA GLU A 126 -5.37 24.15 -0.09
C GLU A 126 -6.08 23.51 -1.30
N GLU A 127 -5.32 22.84 -2.19
CA GLU A 127 -5.89 22.12 -3.33
C GLU A 127 -6.67 20.89 -2.89
N LEU A 128 -6.17 20.18 -1.89
CA LEU A 128 -6.90 19.07 -1.28
C LEU A 128 -8.19 19.59 -0.64
N TYR A 129 -8.11 20.59 0.24
CA TYR A 129 -9.27 21.14 0.94
C TYR A 129 -10.37 21.60 -0.03
N SER A 130 -9.98 22.30 -1.10
CA SER A 130 -10.92 22.76 -2.13
C SER A 130 -11.58 21.63 -2.95
N SER A 131 -11.00 20.44 -2.90
CA SER A 131 -11.47 19.24 -3.62
C SER A 131 -12.34 18.33 -2.74
N LEU A 132 -12.38 18.57 -1.43
CA LEU A 132 -13.21 17.79 -0.51
C LEU A 132 -14.68 18.19 -0.64
N THR A 133 -15.55 17.22 -0.46
CA THR A 133 -17.00 17.37 -0.43
C THR A 133 -17.57 16.70 0.82
N PRO A 134 -18.79 17.06 1.27
CA PRO A 134 -19.37 16.44 2.46
C PRO A 134 -19.55 14.91 2.37
N ASP A 135 -19.58 14.37 1.16
CA ASP A 135 -19.67 12.93 0.87
C ASP A 135 -18.32 12.29 0.53
N THR A 136 -17.19 13.00 0.73
CA THR A 136 -15.86 12.43 0.55
C THR A 136 -15.65 11.27 1.53
N LYS A 137 -15.35 10.08 0.99
CA LYS A 137 -15.13 8.84 1.77
C LYS A 137 -13.66 8.41 1.73
N LEU A 138 -12.91 8.85 0.73
CA LEU A 138 -11.52 8.47 0.54
C LEU A 138 -10.72 9.59 -0.11
N VAL A 139 -9.52 9.80 0.41
CA VAL A 139 -8.46 10.59 -0.21
C VAL A 139 -7.28 9.66 -0.48
N ALA A 140 -6.80 9.62 -1.73
CA ALA A 140 -5.67 8.82 -2.15
C ALA A 140 -4.59 9.71 -2.76
N ILE A 141 -3.51 9.90 -2.01
CA ILE A 141 -2.35 10.72 -2.40
C ILE A 141 -1.09 9.95 -2.01
N MET A 142 -0.17 9.77 -2.96
CA MET A 142 1.11 9.09 -2.70
C MET A 142 2.01 9.99 -1.83
N ALA A 143 2.70 9.40 -0.87
CA ALA A 143 3.61 10.15 0.01
C ALA A 143 4.90 10.57 -0.70
N VAL A 144 5.39 9.74 -1.61
CA VAL A 144 6.59 10.00 -2.43
C VAL A 144 6.32 9.55 -3.85
N ASN A 145 6.54 10.44 -4.81
CA ASN A 145 6.35 10.11 -6.22
C ASN A 145 7.53 9.27 -6.73
N ASN A 146 7.24 8.08 -7.24
CA ASN A 146 8.25 7.12 -7.70
C ASN A 146 8.99 7.53 -8.99
N VAL A 147 8.47 8.51 -9.73
CA VAL A 147 9.08 8.99 -10.98
C VAL A 147 9.93 10.24 -10.72
N THR A 148 9.40 11.21 -9.98
CA THR A 148 10.04 12.50 -9.76
C THR A 148 10.84 12.58 -8.47
N GLY A 149 10.55 11.68 -7.49
CA GLY A 149 11.11 11.73 -6.14
C GLY A 149 10.51 12.85 -5.27
N ALA A 150 9.45 13.54 -5.74
CA ALA A 150 8.75 14.54 -4.96
C ALA A 150 8.14 13.92 -3.70
N ILE A 151 8.38 14.57 -2.55
CA ILE A 151 7.88 14.14 -1.23
C ILE A 151 6.75 15.08 -0.83
N GLU A 152 5.55 14.53 -0.60
CA GLU A 152 4.38 15.30 -0.20
C GLU A 152 4.44 15.72 1.28
N ASP A 153 3.84 16.87 1.61
CA ASP A 153 3.56 17.25 3.01
C ASP A 153 2.39 16.43 3.55
N THR A 154 2.68 15.14 3.82
CA THR A 154 1.66 14.21 4.31
C THR A 154 1.00 14.66 5.60
N LYS A 155 1.72 15.39 6.47
CA LYS A 155 1.16 15.93 7.72
C LYS A 155 0.12 17.01 7.43
N GLY A 156 0.48 18.03 6.65
CA GLY A 156 -0.44 19.09 6.26
C GLY A 156 -1.66 18.56 5.49
N LEU A 157 -1.46 17.55 4.62
CA LEU A 157 -2.56 16.91 3.91
C LEU A 157 -3.53 16.16 4.83
N VAL A 158 -3.03 15.44 5.83
CA VAL A 158 -3.87 14.72 6.80
C VAL A 158 -4.63 15.68 7.71
N GLU A 159 -4.06 16.83 8.07
CA GLU A 159 -4.71 17.85 8.89
C GLU A 159 -5.91 18.53 8.16
N CYS A 160 -6.02 18.37 6.84
CA CYS A 160 -7.14 18.90 6.03
C CYS A 160 -8.37 17.99 5.99
N VAL A 161 -8.25 16.70 6.37
CA VAL A 161 -9.28 15.66 6.22
C VAL A 161 -9.89 15.29 7.55
#